data_b5760e1c51e2be5129b4ddeb4f7eddfd
#
_entry.id   b5760e1c51e2be5129b4ddeb4f7eddfd
#
_cell.length_a   1.000
_cell.length_b   1.000
_cell.length_c   1.000
_cell.angle_alpha   90.00
_cell.angle_beta   90.00
_cell.angle_gamma   90.00
#
_symmetry.space_group_name_H-M   'P 1'
#
loop_
_entity.id
_entity.type
_entity.pdbx_description
1 polymer ?
#
loop_
_entity_poly.entity_id
_entity_poly.type
_entity_poly.pdbx_seq_one_letter_code
_entity_poly.pdbx_strand_id
1 'polypeptide(L)'
;MKKVLLCSLCLLVCAGGINIPAVAQPSQKLVNVVVSPDRPDWKYKVGDEAVFTVQVLEAANPVKGITVDYEVGPEFFPTVKKEGVVLKDGKMTLKAKMTEPGFARCRVVAKKDGYTYEGLATVAFSEDQIRPTSPEPADFDAFWTDALAQARKTPLDPIVTLLPERCTPTQNVYQVSFQNERPGSRIYGILMMPKKEGKYPAVLWVPGAGVRGRQGFNLGDSIITLQIGIHGVPVDMPDGVYRDLGSAALSGYWRYSMNDRDEHYYKRVYTGCVRAVDFLCSLPEFDGKTIGVTGGSQGGALSIVTTALDPRIRFMALNHPALCDFAGYLNHRAGGWPHYFREKQPKPGEVEALSYYDVVNFAKRVKVPGWFTWGYNDVVCPPTSMYAAYNVIPAPKELHLYLDSGHWIYPEQAKASNKWLKEHCGIR
;
A
#
# COMPACT_ATOMS: atom_id res chain seq x y z
N MET A 1 70.66 47.14 0.02
CA MET A 1 69.60 46.32 -0.59
C MET A 1 68.95 45.50 0.52
N LYS A 2 67.87 46.02 1.11
CA LYS A 2 67.09 45.36 2.19
C LYS A 2 65.86 44.70 1.54
N LYS A 3 65.73 43.37 1.67
CA LYS A 3 64.54 42.61 1.33
C LYS A 3 63.58 42.64 2.54
N VAL A 4 62.40 43.18 2.30
CA VAL A 4 61.30 43.15 3.26
C VAL A 4 60.55 41.86 3.11
N LEU A 5 60.47 41.07 4.19
CA LEU A 5 59.72 39.84 4.31
C LEU A 5 58.28 40.19 4.71
N LEU A 6 57.30 39.95 3.85
CA LEU A 6 55.90 40.11 4.14
C LEU A 6 55.35 38.79 4.71
N CYS A 7 55.03 38.78 6.03
CA CYS A 7 54.32 37.69 6.63
C CYS A 7 52.82 37.81 6.34
N SER A 8 52.31 36.89 5.53
CA SER A 8 50.84 36.73 5.36
C SER A 8 50.28 35.94 6.51
N LEU A 9 49.48 36.58 7.32
CA LEU A 9 48.69 35.95 8.39
C LEU A 9 47.41 35.38 7.78
N CYS A 10 47.36 34.06 7.58
CA CYS A 10 46.12 33.38 7.19
C CYS A 10 45.16 33.31 8.40
N LEU A 11 44.14 34.15 8.41
CA LEU A 11 42.98 33.98 9.30
C LEU A 11 42.17 32.75 8.83
N LEU A 12 42.21 31.66 9.60
CA LEU A 12 41.23 30.56 9.47
C LEU A 12 39.91 31.08 10.07
N VAL A 13 38.99 31.46 9.21
CA VAL A 13 37.58 31.64 9.57
C VAL A 13 36.97 30.25 9.62
N CYS A 14 36.77 29.68 10.81
CA CYS A 14 35.90 28.54 11.01
C CYS A 14 34.46 28.95 10.68
N ALA A 15 34.05 28.77 9.45
CA ALA A 15 32.64 28.85 9.06
C ALA A 15 31.93 27.62 9.64
N GLY A 16 31.38 27.78 10.84
CA GLY A 16 30.38 26.85 11.36
C GLY A 16 29.18 26.89 10.43
N GLY A 17 29.10 25.91 9.53
CA GLY A 17 27.94 25.72 8.67
C GLY A 17 26.72 25.44 9.52
N ILE A 18 25.85 26.42 9.67
CA ILE A 18 24.47 26.20 10.12
C ILE A 18 23.85 25.33 9.05
N ASN A 19 23.69 24.04 9.32
CA ASN A 19 22.85 23.14 8.52
C ASN A 19 21.40 23.61 8.67
N ILE A 20 20.99 24.58 7.86
CA ILE A 20 19.57 24.86 7.64
C ILE A 20 19.07 23.63 6.88
N PRO A 21 18.13 22.83 7.46
CA PRO A 21 17.53 21.75 6.70
C PRO A 21 16.97 22.36 5.44
N ALA A 22 17.41 21.87 4.26
CA ALA A 22 16.82 22.23 2.99
C ALA A 22 15.35 21.83 3.08
N VAL A 23 14.47 22.80 3.33
CA VAL A 23 13.03 22.59 3.20
C VAL A 23 12.84 22.28 1.72
N ALA A 24 12.54 21.01 1.42
CA ALA A 24 12.23 20.62 0.06
C ALA A 24 11.10 21.53 -0.42
N GLN A 25 11.37 22.32 -1.48
CA GLN A 25 10.32 23.15 -2.06
C GLN A 25 9.16 22.22 -2.43
N PRO A 26 7.92 22.54 -2.07
CA PRO A 26 6.79 21.75 -2.51
C PRO A 26 6.86 21.63 -4.03
N SER A 27 6.63 20.40 -4.54
CA SER A 27 6.57 20.12 -5.96
C SER A 27 5.37 20.87 -6.57
N GLN A 28 5.55 22.15 -6.89
CA GLN A 28 4.52 22.97 -7.53
C GLN A 28 4.60 22.79 -9.04
N LYS A 29 3.45 22.48 -9.64
CA LYS A 29 3.33 22.40 -11.09
C LYS A 29 3.03 23.81 -11.62
N LEU A 30 3.72 24.19 -12.69
CA LEU A 30 3.47 25.48 -13.39
C LEU A 30 2.02 25.54 -13.90
N VAL A 31 1.55 24.44 -14.46
CA VAL A 31 0.19 24.28 -14.97
C VAL A 31 -0.55 23.24 -14.11
N ASN A 32 -1.74 23.60 -13.65
CA ASN A 32 -2.62 22.72 -12.93
C ASN A 32 -3.78 22.31 -13.83
N VAL A 33 -3.95 21.02 -14.04
CA VAL A 33 -5.10 20.44 -14.73
C VAL A 33 -6.07 19.98 -13.66
N VAL A 34 -7.18 20.69 -13.50
CA VAL A 34 -8.22 20.38 -12.50
C VAL A 34 -9.36 19.68 -13.20
N VAL A 35 -9.72 18.49 -12.69
CA VAL A 35 -10.88 17.73 -13.16
C VAL A 35 -11.83 17.57 -11.98
N SER A 36 -13.00 18.19 -12.08
CA SER A 36 -13.98 18.24 -10.99
C SER A 36 -15.29 17.57 -11.41
N PRO A 37 -15.74 16.52 -10.73
CA PRO A 37 -17.07 15.96 -10.92
C PRO A 37 -18.16 16.95 -10.48
N ASP A 38 -19.35 16.84 -11.05
CA ASP A 38 -20.51 17.67 -10.71
C ASP A 38 -21.16 17.33 -9.36
N ARG A 39 -20.85 16.14 -8.77
CA ARG A 39 -21.30 15.75 -7.43
C ARG A 39 -20.13 15.80 -6.43
N PRO A 40 -20.28 16.46 -5.29
CA PRO A 40 -19.18 16.62 -4.33
C PRO A 40 -18.78 15.32 -3.61
N ASP A 41 -19.66 14.33 -3.55
CA ASP A 41 -19.39 13.00 -2.99
C ASP A 41 -18.78 12.03 -4.00
N TRP A 42 -18.67 12.41 -5.27
CA TRP A 42 -18.18 11.64 -6.40
C TRP A 42 -18.91 10.30 -6.62
N LYS A 43 -20.20 10.23 -6.24
CA LYS A 43 -21.01 9.02 -6.29
C LYS A 43 -22.23 9.15 -7.21
N TYR A 44 -22.43 8.10 -7.99
CA TYR A 44 -23.52 7.98 -8.97
C TYR A 44 -24.14 6.59 -8.86
N LYS A 45 -25.35 6.44 -9.38
CA LYS A 45 -25.94 5.13 -9.61
C LYS A 45 -25.62 4.67 -11.02
N VAL A 46 -25.57 3.36 -11.23
CA VAL A 46 -25.53 2.79 -12.58
C VAL A 46 -26.65 3.39 -13.43
N GLY A 47 -26.30 3.86 -14.64
CA GLY A 47 -27.20 4.56 -15.55
C GLY A 47 -27.24 6.07 -15.41
N ASP A 48 -26.76 6.65 -14.29
CA ASP A 48 -26.58 8.10 -14.17
C ASP A 48 -25.51 8.61 -15.15
N GLU A 49 -25.54 9.92 -15.41
CA GLU A 49 -24.49 10.60 -16.16
C GLU A 49 -23.63 11.44 -15.20
N ALA A 50 -22.33 11.12 -15.11
CA ALA A 50 -21.37 11.96 -14.44
C ALA A 50 -20.83 13.03 -15.38
N VAL A 51 -20.76 14.28 -14.92
CA VAL A 51 -20.23 15.41 -15.70
C VAL A 51 -18.93 15.88 -15.03
N PHE A 52 -17.85 15.89 -15.80
CA PHE A 52 -16.54 16.40 -15.37
C PHE A 52 -16.31 17.80 -15.95
N THR A 53 -16.06 18.77 -15.10
CA THR A 53 -15.55 20.08 -15.50
C THR A 53 -14.03 20.03 -15.50
N VAL A 54 -13.41 20.25 -16.64
CA VAL A 54 -11.95 20.34 -16.81
C VAL A 54 -11.54 21.79 -16.87
N GLN A 55 -10.53 22.19 -16.12
CA GLN A 55 -9.91 23.51 -16.16
C GLN A 55 -8.38 23.35 -16.22
N VAL A 56 -7.74 24.07 -17.13
CA VAL A 56 -6.28 24.14 -17.18
C VAL A 56 -5.86 25.53 -16.72
N LEU A 57 -5.11 25.59 -15.62
CA LEU A 57 -4.78 26.82 -14.91
C LEU A 57 -3.28 27.03 -14.83
N GLU A 58 -2.83 28.27 -15.03
CA GLU A 58 -1.50 28.75 -14.70
C GLU A 58 -1.62 29.95 -13.79
N ALA A 59 -0.93 29.96 -12.66
CA ALA A 59 -1.06 30.99 -11.63
C ALA A 59 -2.55 31.30 -11.30
N ALA A 60 -3.38 30.24 -11.17
CA ALA A 60 -4.82 30.27 -10.93
C ALA A 60 -5.69 30.90 -12.07
N ASN A 61 -5.11 31.26 -13.22
CA ASN A 61 -5.84 31.80 -14.36
C ASN A 61 -6.01 30.74 -15.47
N PRO A 62 -7.15 30.70 -16.19
CA PRO A 62 -7.34 29.77 -17.30
C PRO A 62 -6.34 30.00 -18.44
N VAL A 63 -5.73 28.93 -18.92
CA VAL A 63 -4.81 28.95 -20.05
C VAL A 63 -5.60 28.81 -21.35
N LYS A 64 -5.82 29.93 -22.04
CA LYS A 64 -6.56 29.95 -23.31
C LYS A 64 -5.77 29.30 -24.44
N GLY A 65 -6.45 28.58 -25.33
CA GLY A 65 -5.85 27.98 -26.52
C GLY A 65 -4.92 26.79 -26.23
N ILE A 66 -4.92 26.28 -25.00
CA ILE A 66 -4.06 25.12 -24.64
C ILE A 66 -4.58 23.84 -25.28
N THR A 67 -3.61 22.99 -25.71
CA THR A 67 -3.93 21.68 -26.28
C THR A 67 -3.91 20.60 -25.20
N VAL A 68 -4.92 19.74 -25.21
CA VAL A 68 -5.05 18.61 -24.28
C VAL A 68 -5.34 17.31 -25.01
N ASP A 69 -4.86 16.21 -24.41
CA ASP A 69 -5.33 14.87 -24.69
C ASP A 69 -6.23 14.42 -23.54
N TYR A 70 -7.26 13.61 -23.79
CA TYR A 70 -8.10 13.09 -22.72
C TYR A 70 -8.61 11.69 -22.96
N GLU A 71 -8.87 11.00 -21.85
CA GLU A 71 -9.51 9.69 -21.79
C GLU A 71 -10.66 9.72 -20.77
N VAL A 72 -11.81 9.13 -21.12
CA VAL A 72 -12.98 9.02 -20.23
C VAL A 72 -13.60 7.64 -20.37
N GLY A 73 -13.99 7.03 -19.27
CA GLY A 73 -14.69 5.74 -19.23
C GLY A 73 -14.28 4.89 -18.04
N PRO A 74 -14.64 3.61 -18.04
CA PRO A 74 -14.25 2.68 -16.98
C PRO A 74 -12.73 2.69 -16.73
N GLU A 75 -12.31 2.52 -15.48
CA GLU A 75 -10.89 2.46 -15.10
C GLU A 75 -10.13 1.47 -15.99
N PHE A 76 -9.02 1.90 -16.59
CA PHE A 76 -8.18 1.17 -17.54
C PHE A 76 -8.85 0.73 -18.85
N PHE A 77 -10.15 0.96 -19.03
CA PHE A 77 -10.92 0.65 -20.22
C PHE A 77 -11.68 1.87 -20.75
N PRO A 78 -10.99 3.01 -20.99
CA PRO A 78 -11.67 4.22 -21.43
C PRO A 78 -12.40 4.00 -22.76
N THR A 79 -13.67 4.43 -22.81
CA THR A 79 -14.52 4.33 -24.00
C THR A 79 -14.35 5.51 -24.93
N VAL A 80 -13.84 6.62 -24.42
CA VAL A 80 -13.55 7.84 -25.19
C VAL A 80 -12.09 8.20 -25.02
N LYS A 81 -11.37 8.35 -26.15
CA LYS A 81 -10.00 8.88 -26.19
C LYS A 81 -9.95 9.95 -27.28
N LYS A 82 -9.38 11.11 -26.97
CA LYS A 82 -9.12 12.16 -27.95
C LYS A 82 -7.79 12.83 -27.67
N GLU A 83 -7.10 13.18 -28.74
CA GLU A 83 -5.80 13.85 -28.70
C GLU A 83 -5.89 15.19 -29.44
N GLY A 84 -5.03 16.14 -29.06
CA GLY A 84 -4.87 17.40 -29.76
C GLY A 84 -6.08 18.35 -29.66
N VAL A 85 -6.90 18.23 -28.63
CA VAL A 85 -8.09 19.06 -28.45
C VAL A 85 -7.69 20.42 -27.91
N VAL A 86 -8.05 21.50 -28.62
CA VAL A 86 -7.76 22.88 -28.22
C VAL A 86 -8.87 23.42 -27.31
N LEU A 87 -8.50 23.82 -26.10
CA LEU A 87 -9.40 24.49 -25.14
C LEU A 87 -9.35 26.01 -25.35
N LYS A 88 -10.32 26.56 -26.07
CA LYS A 88 -10.35 28.01 -26.41
C LYS A 88 -10.25 28.88 -25.15
N ASP A 89 -11.00 28.55 -24.11
CA ASP A 89 -11.06 29.32 -22.85
C ASP A 89 -10.39 28.59 -21.66
N GLY A 90 -9.54 27.59 -21.93
CA GLY A 90 -8.90 26.79 -20.90
C GLY A 90 -9.85 25.88 -20.11
N LYS A 91 -11.09 25.67 -20.65
CA LYS A 91 -12.15 24.88 -19.99
C LYS A 91 -12.86 23.96 -20.98
N MET A 92 -13.35 22.84 -20.49
CA MET A 92 -14.27 21.94 -21.19
C MET A 92 -15.08 21.10 -20.22
N THR A 93 -16.14 20.47 -20.71
CA THR A 93 -16.89 19.44 -19.97
C THR A 93 -16.79 18.09 -20.67
N LEU A 94 -16.69 17.03 -19.88
CA LEU A 94 -16.67 15.64 -20.34
C LEU A 94 -17.71 14.85 -19.57
N LYS A 95 -18.19 13.75 -20.14
CA LYS A 95 -19.27 12.96 -19.54
C LYS A 95 -18.89 11.49 -19.51
N ALA A 96 -19.35 10.78 -18.50
CA ALA A 96 -19.26 9.34 -18.39
C ALA A 96 -20.57 8.72 -17.93
N LYS A 97 -20.84 7.51 -18.42
CA LYS A 97 -21.91 6.63 -17.93
C LYS A 97 -21.36 5.24 -17.75
N MET A 98 -21.93 4.51 -16.80
CA MET A 98 -21.64 3.09 -16.62
C MET A 98 -22.93 2.28 -16.63
N THR A 99 -22.85 1.10 -17.21
CA THR A 99 -23.95 0.12 -17.29
C THR A 99 -23.84 -0.94 -16.19
N GLU A 100 -22.70 -0.99 -15.51
CA GLU A 100 -22.39 -1.94 -14.44
C GLU A 100 -21.73 -1.22 -13.26
N PRO A 101 -21.81 -1.76 -12.03
CA PRO A 101 -21.13 -1.22 -10.87
C PRO A 101 -19.60 -1.17 -11.08
N GLY A 102 -19.00 -0.03 -10.77
CA GLY A 102 -17.56 0.17 -10.95
C GLY A 102 -17.17 1.63 -10.82
N PHE A 103 -16.03 1.99 -11.42
CA PHE A 103 -15.51 3.35 -11.40
C PHE A 103 -15.23 3.85 -12.80
N ALA A 104 -15.62 5.08 -13.09
CA ALA A 104 -15.28 5.80 -14.33
C ALA A 104 -14.23 6.86 -14.03
N ARG A 105 -13.20 6.92 -14.87
CA ARG A 105 -12.09 7.88 -14.77
C ARG A 105 -12.11 8.84 -15.94
N CYS A 106 -11.96 10.13 -15.62
CA CYS A 106 -11.63 11.17 -16.57
C CYS A 106 -10.16 11.59 -16.32
N ARG A 107 -9.31 11.35 -17.31
CA ARG A 107 -7.89 11.72 -17.29
C ARG A 107 -7.62 12.73 -18.40
N VAL A 108 -6.94 13.83 -18.07
CA VAL A 108 -6.61 14.89 -19.01
C VAL A 108 -5.13 15.24 -18.91
N VAL A 109 -4.47 15.33 -20.06
CA VAL A 109 -3.05 15.72 -20.15
C VAL A 109 -2.96 17.00 -20.98
N ALA A 110 -2.57 18.09 -20.34
CA ALA A 110 -2.28 19.37 -21.03
C ALA A 110 -0.82 19.41 -21.49
N LYS A 111 -0.59 19.97 -22.67
CA LYS A 111 0.73 20.11 -23.28
C LYS A 111 1.08 21.60 -23.37
N LYS A 112 2.19 22.02 -22.75
CA LYS A 112 2.67 23.41 -22.81
C LYS A 112 4.20 23.44 -22.76
N ASP A 113 4.81 24.18 -23.70
CA ASP A 113 6.24 24.44 -23.75
C ASP A 113 7.12 23.16 -23.67
N GLY A 114 6.66 22.07 -24.32
CA GLY A 114 7.36 20.76 -24.32
C GLY A 114 7.11 19.92 -23.05
N TYR A 115 6.37 20.40 -22.07
CA TYR A 115 6.00 19.69 -20.86
C TYR A 115 4.58 19.16 -20.91
N THR A 116 4.30 18.13 -20.11
CA THR A 116 2.98 17.55 -19.92
C THR A 116 2.53 17.69 -18.47
N TYR A 117 1.25 18.04 -18.29
CA TYR A 117 0.63 18.24 -17.00
C TYR A 117 -0.65 17.42 -16.94
N GLU A 118 -0.76 16.55 -15.95
CA GLU A 118 -1.89 15.64 -15.82
C GLU A 118 -2.81 16.03 -14.69
N GLY A 119 -4.12 15.91 -14.95
CA GLY A 119 -5.20 15.93 -13.96
C GLY A 119 -6.14 14.77 -14.20
N LEU A 120 -6.71 14.24 -13.12
CA LEU A 120 -7.70 13.16 -13.21
C LEU A 120 -8.72 13.25 -12.07
N ALA A 121 -9.92 12.73 -12.35
CA ALA A 121 -10.92 12.42 -11.33
C ALA A 121 -11.56 11.07 -11.66
N THR A 122 -11.76 10.26 -10.63
CA THR A 122 -12.39 8.95 -10.74
C THR A 122 -13.62 8.92 -9.87
N VAL A 123 -14.76 8.56 -10.44
CA VAL A 123 -16.06 8.59 -9.77
C VAL A 123 -16.68 7.21 -9.66
N ALA A 124 -17.40 6.98 -8.58
CA ALA A 124 -18.04 5.71 -8.27
C ALA A 124 -19.42 5.59 -8.91
N PHE A 125 -19.76 4.40 -9.40
CA PHE A 125 -21.09 4.02 -9.86
C PHE A 125 -21.55 2.77 -9.11
N SER A 126 -22.46 2.93 -8.15
CA SER A 126 -22.99 1.85 -7.31
C SER A 126 -21.87 0.98 -6.72
N GLU A 127 -20.87 1.61 -6.11
CA GLU A 127 -19.64 0.97 -5.62
C GLU A 127 -19.89 -0.12 -4.58
N ASP A 128 -20.97 -0.02 -3.83
CA ASP A 128 -21.44 -1.00 -2.85
C ASP A 128 -21.92 -2.33 -3.49
N GLN A 129 -22.20 -2.31 -4.79
CA GLN A 129 -22.65 -3.48 -5.55
C GLN A 129 -21.50 -4.20 -6.28
N ILE A 130 -20.27 -3.67 -6.25
CA ILE A 130 -19.12 -4.34 -6.85
C ILE A 130 -18.88 -5.67 -6.13
N ARG A 131 -18.74 -6.75 -6.92
CA ARG A 131 -18.44 -8.11 -6.43
C ARG A 131 -17.16 -8.64 -7.09
N PRO A 132 -16.42 -9.54 -6.43
CA PRO A 132 -15.23 -10.17 -7.02
C PRO A 132 -15.56 -10.91 -8.32
N THR A 133 -14.59 -10.90 -9.25
CA THR A 133 -14.59 -11.73 -10.46
C THR A 133 -13.63 -12.91 -10.35
N SER A 134 -12.66 -12.85 -9.45
CA SER A 134 -11.73 -13.95 -9.23
C SER A 134 -12.46 -15.17 -8.68
N PRO A 135 -12.18 -16.39 -9.23
CA PRO A 135 -12.78 -17.62 -8.75
C PRO A 135 -12.31 -17.93 -7.32
N GLU A 136 -13.11 -18.71 -6.61
CA GLU A 136 -12.73 -19.26 -5.31
C GLU A 136 -12.47 -20.75 -5.47
N PRO A 137 -11.24 -21.25 -5.15
CA PRO A 137 -10.95 -22.68 -5.20
C PRO A 137 -11.77 -23.45 -4.17
N ALA A 138 -12.28 -24.60 -4.55
CA ALA A 138 -13.10 -25.42 -3.66
C ALA A 138 -12.35 -25.91 -2.41
N ASP A 139 -11.03 -26.10 -2.51
CA ASP A 139 -10.14 -26.54 -1.44
C ASP A 139 -9.36 -25.39 -0.80
N PHE A 140 -9.76 -24.12 -1.00
CA PHE A 140 -9.05 -22.94 -0.51
C PHE A 140 -8.71 -23.01 0.98
N ASP A 141 -9.68 -23.36 1.83
CA ASP A 141 -9.47 -23.43 3.27
C ASP A 141 -8.56 -24.61 3.68
N ALA A 142 -8.71 -25.75 3.02
CA ALA A 142 -7.83 -26.91 3.24
C ALA A 142 -6.40 -26.59 2.85
N PHE A 143 -6.19 -25.97 1.67
CA PHE A 143 -4.87 -25.57 1.20
C PHE A 143 -4.12 -24.69 2.20
N TRP A 144 -4.76 -23.65 2.71
CA TRP A 144 -4.13 -22.73 3.67
C TRP A 144 -3.97 -23.34 5.06
N THR A 145 -4.91 -24.17 5.50
CA THR A 145 -4.80 -24.91 6.77
C THR A 145 -3.60 -25.83 6.73
N ASP A 146 -3.42 -26.59 5.65
CA ASP A 146 -2.29 -27.50 5.47
C ASP A 146 -0.96 -26.74 5.34
N ALA A 147 -0.93 -25.64 4.57
CA ALA A 147 0.27 -24.82 4.44
C ALA A 147 0.76 -24.28 5.78
N LEU A 148 -0.14 -23.79 6.62
CA LEU A 148 0.20 -23.30 7.96
C LEU A 148 0.59 -24.43 8.91
N ALA A 149 -0.09 -25.57 8.85
CA ALA A 149 0.25 -26.74 9.66
C ALA A 149 1.66 -27.26 9.32
N GLN A 150 2.02 -27.30 8.04
CA GLN A 150 3.38 -27.68 7.60
C GLN A 150 4.41 -26.65 8.06
N ALA A 151 4.15 -25.35 7.90
CA ALA A 151 5.07 -24.30 8.33
C ALA A 151 5.36 -24.35 9.84
N ARG A 152 4.35 -24.66 10.66
CA ARG A 152 4.48 -24.76 12.11
C ARG A 152 5.24 -26.02 12.61
N LYS A 153 5.52 -26.99 11.73
CA LYS A 153 6.46 -28.07 12.04
C LYS A 153 7.90 -27.58 12.17
N THR A 154 8.23 -26.45 11.51
CA THR A 154 9.53 -25.80 11.66
C THR A 154 9.51 -24.94 12.92
N PRO A 155 10.40 -25.18 13.92
CA PRO A 155 10.51 -24.34 15.10
C PRO A 155 10.74 -22.87 14.73
N LEU A 156 10.25 -21.93 15.51
CA LEU A 156 10.48 -20.49 15.26
C LEU A 156 11.96 -20.13 15.31
N ASP A 157 12.74 -20.72 16.22
CA ASP A 157 14.17 -20.46 16.41
C ASP A 157 14.47 -18.94 16.32
N PRO A 158 13.92 -18.12 17.25
CA PRO A 158 14.07 -16.68 17.16
C PRO A 158 15.48 -16.22 17.50
N ILE A 159 16.00 -15.29 16.70
CA ILE A 159 17.22 -14.54 16.99
C ILE A 159 16.80 -13.10 17.25
N VAL A 160 17.16 -12.58 18.43
CA VAL A 160 16.79 -11.24 18.89
C VAL A 160 18.05 -10.47 19.23
N THR A 161 18.35 -9.42 18.45
CA THR A 161 19.57 -8.61 18.61
C THR A 161 19.16 -7.17 18.97
N LEU A 162 19.61 -6.68 20.13
CA LEU A 162 19.37 -5.30 20.54
C LEU A 162 20.10 -4.33 19.59
N LEU A 163 19.41 -3.24 19.23
CA LEU A 163 19.94 -2.11 18.46
C LEU A 163 20.03 -0.89 19.39
N PRO A 164 21.12 -0.75 20.19
CA PRO A 164 21.20 0.27 21.23
C PRO A 164 21.03 1.69 20.70
N GLU A 165 21.54 1.95 19.50
CA GLU A 165 21.49 3.25 18.82
C GLU A 165 20.08 3.66 18.38
N ARG A 166 19.13 2.70 18.35
CA ARG A 166 17.70 2.94 18.02
C ARG A 166 16.79 2.94 19.25
N CYS A 167 17.31 2.56 20.41
CA CYS A 167 16.53 2.56 21.63
C CYS A 167 16.14 3.98 22.06
N THR A 168 14.93 4.13 22.60
CA THR A 168 14.44 5.38 23.18
C THR A 168 14.53 5.33 24.72
N PRO A 169 14.23 6.39 25.44
CA PRO A 169 14.14 6.33 26.91
C PRO A 169 13.12 5.28 27.41
N THR A 170 12.04 5.02 26.64
CA THR A 170 10.90 4.20 27.04
C THR A 170 10.82 2.85 26.32
N GLN A 171 11.54 2.67 25.19
CA GLN A 171 11.48 1.44 24.40
C GLN A 171 12.86 0.89 24.05
N ASN A 172 12.98 -0.42 24.05
CA ASN A 172 14.06 -1.17 23.41
C ASN A 172 13.69 -1.47 21.98
N VAL A 173 14.68 -1.42 21.08
CA VAL A 173 14.54 -1.72 19.67
C VAL A 173 15.46 -2.89 19.31
N TYR A 174 14.90 -3.90 18.65
CA TYR A 174 15.64 -5.09 18.29
C TYR A 174 15.51 -5.38 16.81
N GLN A 175 16.57 -5.83 16.16
CA GLN A 175 16.45 -6.65 14.98
C GLN A 175 16.08 -8.07 15.40
N VAL A 176 15.03 -8.61 14.78
CA VAL A 176 14.60 -9.98 15.02
C VAL A 176 14.61 -10.79 13.74
N SER A 177 14.84 -12.10 13.86
CA SER A 177 14.55 -13.05 12.81
C SER A 177 14.02 -14.35 13.39
N PHE A 178 13.16 -15.02 12.65
CA PHE A 178 12.57 -16.32 13.02
C PHE A 178 12.33 -17.16 11.76
N GLN A 179 12.29 -18.49 11.92
CA GLN A 179 12.06 -19.39 10.80
C GLN A 179 10.63 -19.33 10.31
N ASN A 180 10.47 -19.41 9.01
CA ASN A 180 9.21 -19.39 8.29
C ASN A 180 8.70 -20.81 8.02
N GLU A 181 8.52 -21.18 6.75
CA GLU A 181 7.88 -22.42 6.32
C GLU A 181 8.81 -23.65 6.32
N ARG A 182 10.13 -23.45 6.34
CA ARG A 182 11.15 -24.50 6.32
C ARG A 182 12.44 -24.05 6.98
N PRO A 183 13.30 -24.97 7.43
CA PRO A 183 14.61 -24.64 7.97
C PRO A 183 15.44 -23.76 7.03
N GLY A 184 16.01 -22.69 7.56
CA GLY A 184 16.81 -21.71 6.81
C GLY A 184 15.99 -20.63 6.08
N SER A 185 14.69 -20.81 5.86
CA SER A 185 13.82 -19.74 5.39
C SER A 185 13.41 -18.86 6.58
N ARG A 186 13.90 -17.62 6.61
CA ARG A 186 13.67 -16.71 7.75
C ARG A 186 12.86 -15.48 7.35
N ILE A 187 12.12 -14.97 8.31
CA ILE A 187 11.54 -13.62 8.32
C ILE A 187 12.41 -12.75 9.21
N TYR A 188 12.66 -11.52 8.77
CA TYR A 188 13.40 -10.52 9.54
C TYR A 188 12.48 -9.34 9.84
N GLY A 189 12.71 -8.66 10.96
CA GLY A 189 11.91 -7.50 11.35
C GLY A 189 12.59 -6.62 12.38
N ILE A 190 11.97 -5.47 12.63
CA ILE A 190 12.30 -4.57 13.73
C ILE A 190 11.18 -4.68 14.76
N LEU A 191 11.57 -5.11 15.95
CA LEU A 191 10.70 -5.21 17.13
C LEU A 191 10.98 -4.01 18.05
N MET A 192 9.93 -3.30 18.44
CA MET A 192 10.00 -2.29 19.49
C MET A 192 9.20 -2.74 20.69
N MET A 193 9.81 -2.74 21.86
CA MET A 193 9.22 -3.21 23.10
C MET A 193 9.34 -2.19 24.23
N PRO A 194 8.29 -1.98 25.05
CA PRO A 194 8.39 -1.16 26.25
C PRO A 194 9.50 -1.65 27.18
N LYS A 195 10.27 -0.71 27.76
CA LYS A 195 11.31 -1.03 28.76
C LYS A 195 10.73 -1.34 30.13
N LYS A 196 9.57 -0.76 30.43
CA LYS A 196 8.88 -1.02 31.70
C LYS A 196 8.38 -2.46 31.71
N GLU A 197 8.58 -3.18 32.81
CA GLU A 197 8.03 -4.51 32.98
C GLU A 197 6.49 -4.47 32.93
N GLY A 198 5.90 -5.45 32.26
CA GLY A 198 4.45 -5.53 32.08
C GLY A 198 4.00 -6.46 30.98
N LYS A 199 2.69 -6.48 30.76
CA LYS A 199 2.03 -7.18 29.67
C LYS A 199 1.40 -6.18 28.72
N TYR A 200 1.66 -6.33 27.43
CA TYR A 200 1.35 -5.31 26.42
C TYR A 200 0.60 -5.90 25.23
N PRO A 201 -0.34 -5.16 24.65
CA PRO A 201 -0.89 -5.47 23.33
C PRO A 201 0.19 -5.37 22.26
N ALA A 202 -0.01 -6.05 21.15
CA ALA A 202 0.92 -6.03 20.03
C ALA A 202 0.27 -5.58 18.72
N VAL A 203 1.05 -4.90 17.87
CA VAL A 203 0.64 -4.57 16.50
C VAL A 203 1.72 -5.02 15.52
N LEU A 204 1.32 -5.84 14.55
CA LEU A 204 2.14 -6.28 13.45
C LEU A 204 1.99 -5.32 12.26
N TRP A 205 3.09 -4.77 11.76
CA TRP A 205 3.10 -4.03 10.50
C TRP A 205 3.67 -4.92 9.38
N VAL A 206 2.83 -5.24 8.42
CA VAL A 206 3.20 -5.99 7.22
C VAL A 206 3.50 -5.04 6.05
N PRO A 207 4.52 -5.33 5.20
CA PRO A 207 5.10 -4.33 4.32
C PRO A 207 4.34 -4.12 3.00
N GLY A 208 4.37 -2.89 2.50
CA GLY A 208 4.10 -2.58 1.09
C GLY A 208 5.11 -3.24 0.14
N ALA A 209 4.83 -3.21 -1.15
CA ALA A 209 5.68 -3.81 -2.18
C ALA A 209 7.07 -3.15 -2.26
N GLY A 210 8.03 -3.92 -2.77
CA GLY A 210 9.42 -3.51 -2.97
C GLY A 210 10.40 -4.08 -1.96
N VAL A 211 11.65 -4.14 -2.38
CA VAL A 211 12.78 -4.65 -1.59
C VAL A 211 13.44 -3.46 -0.92
N ARG A 212 13.33 -3.37 0.42
CA ARG A 212 13.84 -2.22 1.19
C ARG A 212 14.01 -2.55 2.66
N GLY A 213 14.86 -1.78 3.34
CA GLY A 213 15.04 -1.86 4.80
C GLY A 213 13.79 -1.47 5.59
N ARG A 214 13.83 -1.73 6.91
CA ARG A 214 12.78 -1.38 7.87
C ARG A 214 13.40 -0.62 9.05
N GLN A 215 12.66 0.35 9.57
CA GLN A 215 13.12 1.17 10.69
C GLN A 215 12.38 0.85 12.00
N GLY A 216 11.33 0.06 11.93
CA GLY A 216 10.36 -0.07 13.01
C GLY A 216 9.32 1.05 12.97
N PHE A 217 8.32 0.96 13.82
CA PHE A 217 7.31 1.99 13.98
C PHE A 217 6.86 2.05 15.44
N ASN A 218 6.60 3.26 15.92
CA ASN A 218 6.21 3.51 17.30
C ASN A 218 4.74 3.92 17.38
N LEU A 219 3.94 3.16 18.10
CA LEU A 219 2.55 3.48 18.42
C LEU A 219 2.37 3.99 19.86
N GLY A 220 3.46 4.24 20.58
CA GLY A 220 3.44 4.66 21.98
C GLY A 220 4.17 3.68 22.90
N ASP A 221 4.33 4.08 24.16
CA ASP A 221 5.22 3.42 25.12
C ASP A 221 4.63 2.17 25.80
N SER A 222 3.39 1.81 25.43
CA SER A 222 2.64 0.69 26.04
C SER A 222 2.14 -0.32 25.00
N ILE A 223 2.78 -0.37 23.82
CA ILE A 223 2.42 -1.29 22.74
C ILE A 223 3.70 -1.94 22.20
N ILE A 224 3.68 -3.25 22.05
CA ILE A 224 4.71 -3.98 21.29
C ILE A 224 4.43 -3.79 19.81
N THR A 225 5.43 -3.38 19.03
CA THR A 225 5.28 -3.27 17.58
C THR A 225 6.33 -4.10 16.86
N LEU A 226 5.91 -4.82 15.82
CA LEU A 226 6.79 -5.59 14.95
C LEU A 226 6.58 -5.19 13.50
N GLN A 227 7.61 -4.65 12.85
CA GLN A 227 7.60 -4.37 11.42
C GLN A 227 8.47 -5.40 10.70
N ILE A 228 7.88 -6.22 9.83
CA ILE A 228 8.61 -7.30 9.13
C ILE A 228 9.02 -6.92 7.70
N GLY A 229 10.05 -7.62 7.21
CA GLY A 229 10.35 -7.80 5.79
C GLY A 229 9.89 -9.18 5.33
N ILE A 230 9.63 -9.33 4.02
CA ILE A 230 9.05 -10.57 3.45
C ILE A 230 10.02 -11.33 2.53
N HIS A 231 11.22 -10.82 2.33
CA HIS A 231 12.13 -11.35 1.31
C HIS A 231 13.18 -12.34 1.85
N GLY A 232 13.18 -12.58 3.17
CA GLY A 232 14.16 -13.49 3.79
C GLY A 232 15.56 -12.89 3.87
N VAL A 233 15.66 -11.57 3.90
CA VAL A 233 16.92 -10.82 4.06
C VAL A 233 16.84 -9.89 5.27
N PRO A 234 17.94 -9.64 5.99
CA PRO A 234 17.96 -8.68 7.08
C PRO A 234 17.39 -7.33 6.65
N VAL A 235 16.73 -6.62 7.59
CA VAL A 235 15.97 -5.39 7.28
C VAL A 235 16.69 -4.10 7.63
N ASP A 236 17.93 -4.18 8.09
CA ASP A 236 18.79 -3.08 8.56
C ASP A 236 20.10 -2.95 7.77
N MET A 237 20.17 -3.59 6.59
CA MET A 237 21.33 -3.47 5.70
C MET A 237 21.39 -2.11 4.98
N PRO A 238 22.53 -1.71 4.41
CA PRO A 238 22.63 -0.52 3.58
C PRO A 238 21.66 -0.54 2.39
N ASP A 239 21.10 0.63 2.03
CA ASP A 239 20.13 0.76 0.95
C ASP A 239 20.59 0.23 -0.41
N GLY A 240 21.92 0.26 -0.68
CA GLY A 240 22.53 -0.32 -1.88
C GLY A 240 22.18 -1.79 -2.06
N VAL A 241 22.27 -2.57 -0.98
CA VAL A 241 21.96 -4.02 -1.01
C VAL A 241 20.52 -4.28 -1.44
N TYR A 242 19.57 -3.49 -0.94
CA TYR A 242 18.16 -3.63 -1.32
C TYR A 242 17.91 -3.23 -2.77
N ARG A 243 18.57 -2.18 -3.26
CA ARG A 243 18.48 -1.78 -4.69
C ARG A 243 19.00 -2.88 -5.60
N ASP A 244 20.16 -3.48 -5.26
CA ASP A 244 20.76 -4.55 -6.05
C ASP A 244 19.88 -5.81 -6.05
N LEU A 245 19.37 -6.23 -4.90
CA LEU A 245 18.41 -7.34 -4.80
C LEU A 245 17.12 -7.08 -5.58
N GLY A 246 16.58 -5.87 -5.48
CA GLY A 246 15.34 -5.48 -6.15
C GLY A 246 15.47 -5.38 -7.66
N SER A 247 16.64 -5.04 -8.20
CA SER A 247 16.92 -5.01 -9.63
C SER A 247 17.42 -6.34 -10.21
N ALA A 248 17.80 -7.30 -9.35
CA ALA A 248 18.31 -8.62 -9.74
C ALA A 248 17.41 -9.75 -9.23
N ALA A 249 17.87 -10.48 -8.20
CA ALA A 249 17.24 -11.72 -7.72
C ALA A 249 15.79 -11.57 -7.22
N LEU A 250 15.34 -10.39 -6.84
CA LEU A 250 13.99 -10.12 -6.37
C LEU A 250 13.19 -9.22 -7.33
N SER A 251 13.71 -8.98 -8.54
CA SER A 251 12.99 -8.21 -9.57
C SER A 251 11.73 -8.96 -9.99
N GLY A 252 10.56 -8.30 -9.87
CA GLY A 252 9.29 -8.91 -10.25
C GLY A 252 8.91 -10.15 -9.43
N TYR A 253 9.37 -10.27 -8.17
CA TYR A 253 9.13 -11.41 -7.27
C TYR A 253 7.66 -11.85 -7.21
N TRP A 254 6.73 -10.94 -7.38
CA TRP A 254 5.29 -11.22 -7.41
C TRP A 254 4.84 -12.09 -8.59
N ARG A 255 5.71 -12.31 -9.59
CA ARG A 255 5.45 -13.14 -10.77
C ARG A 255 6.10 -14.52 -10.70
N TYR A 256 6.80 -14.84 -9.60
CA TYR A 256 7.47 -16.12 -9.50
C TYR A 256 6.47 -17.25 -9.30
N SER A 257 6.52 -18.26 -10.18
CA SER A 257 5.66 -19.46 -10.17
C SER A 257 4.16 -19.14 -10.18
N MET A 258 3.71 -18.22 -11.06
CA MET A 258 2.30 -17.80 -11.16
C MET A 258 1.34 -18.94 -11.52
N ASN A 259 1.83 -20.01 -12.16
CA ASN A 259 1.04 -21.17 -12.59
C ASN A 259 1.15 -22.37 -11.64
N ASP A 260 1.81 -22.20 -10.51
CA ASP A 260 1.99 -23.24 -9.49
C ASP A 260 1.58 -22.70 -8.12
N ARG A 261 0.44 -23.20 -7.61
CA ARG A 261 -0.07 -22.77 -6.32
C ARG A 261 0.84 -23.14 -5.14
N ASP A 262 1.66 -24.17 -5.27
CA ASP A 262 2.52 -24.65 -4.21
C ASP A 262 3.87 -23.90 -4.15
N GLU A 263 4.35 -23.37 -5.29
CA GLU A 263 5.62 -22.69 -5.43
C GLU A 263 5.49 -21.17 -5.61
N HIS A 264 4.25 -20.64 -5.74
CA HIS A 264 4.06 -19.21 -5.91
C HIS A 264 4.67 -18.40 -4.75
N TYR A 265 5.38 -17.33 -5.09
CA TYR A 265 6.14 -16.52 -4.13
C TYR A 265 5.34 -16.07 -2.90
N TYR A 266 4.07 -15.73 -3.08
CA TYR A 266 3.21 -15.28 -1.99
C TYR A 266 2.86 -16.38 -0.98
N LYS A 267 3.07 -17.68 -1.27
CA LYS A 267 2.87 -18.74 -0.28
C LYS A 267 3.76 -18.52 0.94
N ARG A 268 5.08 -18.33 0.71
CA ARG A 268 6.02 -18.04 1.79
C ARG A 268 5.76 -16.68 2.46
N VAL A 269 5.26 -15.69 1.70
CA VAL A 269 4.95 -14.36 2.25
C VAL A 269 3.77 -14.42 3.22
N TYR A 270 2.67 -15.05 2.81
CA TYR A 270 1.46 -15.17 3.64
C TYR A 270 1.72 -16.03 4.88
N THR A 271 2.39 -17.16 4.69
CA THR A 271 2.86 -18.00 5.80
C THR A 271 3.76 -17.19 6.74
N GLY A 272 4.71 -16.42 6.21
CA GLY A 272 5.62 -15.58 7.00
C GLY A 272 4.92 -14.52 7.84
N CYS A 273 3.82 -13.94 7.35
CA CYS A 273 3.01 -13.01 8.13
C CYS A 273 2.35 -13.71 9.33
N VAL A 274 1.84 -14.94 9.15
CA VAL A 274 1.27 -15.75 10.24
C VAL A 274 2.37 -16.18 11.22
N ARG A 275 3.57 -16.54 10.73
CA ARG A 275 4.70 -16.87 11.61
C ARG A 275 5.17 -15.67 12.44
N ALA A 276 4.99 -14.42 11.93
CA ALA A 276 5.21 -13.20 12.71
C ALA A 276 4.20 -13.07 13.88
N VAL A 277 2.96 -13.51 13.69
CA VAL A 277 1.99 -13.63 14.79
C VAL A 277 2.42 -14.69 15.79
N ASP A 278 2.90 -15.86 15.32
CA ASP A 278 3.44 -16.90 16.20
C ASP A 278 4.59 -16.36 17.07
N PHE A 279 5.50 -15.57 16.47
CA PHE A 279 6.60 -14.94 17.19
C PHE A 279 6.11 -13.92 18.24
N LEU A 280 5.17 -13.04 17.90
CA LEU A 280 4.60 -12.08 18.86
C LEU A 280 3.93 -12.80 20.03
N CYS A 281 3.21 -13.89 19.77
CA CYS A 281 2.59 -14.70 20.83
C CYS A 281 3.60 -15.44 21.72
N SER A 282 4.83 -15.64 21.29
CA SER A 282 5.89 -16.27 22.07
C SER A 282 6.60 -15.33 23.03
N LEU A 283 6.40 -14.01 22.89
CA LEU A 283 7.05 -13.01 23.75
C LEU A 283 6.47 -13.03 25.17
N PRO A 284 7.34 -13.10 26.19
CA PRO A 284 6.88 -13.05 27.60
C PRO A 284 6.09 -11.79 27.94
N GLU A 285 6.38 -10.66 27.28
CA GLU A 285 5.76 -9.36 27.52
C GLU A 285 4.41 -9.20 26.81
N PHE A 286 4.04 -10.10 25.92
CA PHE A 286 2.74 -10.05 25.24
C PHE A 286 1.60 -10.33 26.23
N ASP A 287 0.47 -9.61 26.10
CA ASP A 287 -0.67 -9.72 26.99
C ASP A 287 -1.51 -11.02 26.81
N GLY A 288 -1.14 -11.82 25.81
CA GLY A 288 -1.79 -13.12 25.50
C GLY A 288 -3.10 -13.00 24.71
N LYS A 289 -3.59 -11.81 24.39
CA LYS A 289 -4.94 -11.64 23.82
C LYS A 289 -5.11 -10.59 22.74
N THR A 290 -4.30 -9.51 22.74
CA THR A 290 -4.57 -8.31 21.93
C THR A 290 -3.52 -8.15 20.83
N ILE A 291 -3.81 -8.60 19.60
CA ILE A 291 -2.97 -8.40 18.43
C ILE A 291 -3.77 -7.69 17.34
N GLY A 292 -3.24 -6.55 16.87
CA GLY A 292 -3.68 -5.88 15.66
C GLY A 292 -2.72 -6.08 14.49
N VAL A 293 -3.19 -5.85 13.27
CA VAL A 293 -2.35 -5.84 12.07
C VAL A 293 -2.59 -4.58 11.25
N THR A 294 -1.52 -4.04 10.65
CA THR A 294 -1.59 -2.83 9.82
C THR A 294 -0.65 -2.90 8.62
N GLY A 295 -1.00 -2.15 7.57
CA GLY A 295 -0.17 -2.01 6.39
C GLY A 295 -0.85 -1.25 5.26
N GLY A 296 -0.08 -0.86 4.26
CA GLY A 296 -0.60 -0.16 3.08
C GLY A 296 -0.18 -0.86 1.78
N SER A 297 -0.97 -0.70 0.73
CA SER A 297 -0.69 -1.30 -0.58
C SER A 297 -0.61 -2.84 -0.47
N GLN A 298 0.47 -3.46 -0.88
CA GLN A 298 0.72 -4.89 -0.59
C GLN A 298 0.55 -5.18 0.91
N GLY A 299 0.97 -4.28 1.80
CA GLY A 299 0.78 -4.44 3.24
C GLY A 299 -0.70 -4.40 3.65
N GLY A 300 -1.54 -3.63 2.96
CA GLY A 300 -2.99 -3.67 3.13
C GLY A 300 -3.58 -5.04 2.76
N ALA A 301 -3.13 -5.62 1.65
CA ALA A 301 -3.44 -6.98 1.25
C ALA A 301 -3.00 -8.00 2.30
N LEU A 302 -1.74 -7.92 2.73
CA LEU A 302 -1.17 -8.82 3.74
C LEU A 302 -1.88 -8.70 5.09
N SER A 303 -2.42 -7.52 5.44
CA SER A 303 -3.23 -7.33 6.65
C SER A 303 -4.53 -8.14 6.58
N ILE A 304 -5.25 -8.09 5.45
CA ILE A 304 -6.47 -8.88 5.22
C ILE A 304 -6.15 -10.38 5.28
N VAL A 305 -5.09 -10.80 4.57
CA VAL A 305 -4.66 -12.20 4.53
C VAL A 305 -4.30 -12.72 5.92
N THR A 306 -3.45 -11.99 6.65
CA THR A 306 -3.04 -12.40 8.01
C THR A 306 -4.22 -12.51 8.94
N THR A 307 -5.18 -11.56 8.86
CA THR A 307 -6.41 -11.57 9.67
C THR A 307 -7.31 -12.76 9.34
N ALA A 308 -7.41 -13.11 8.06
CA ALA A 308 -8.22 -14.25 7.62
C ALA A 308 -7.62 -15.61 8.04
N LEU A 309 -6.27 -15.70 8.03
CA LEU A 309 -5.54 -16.94 8.31
C LEU A 309 -5.26 -17.17 9.80
N ASP A 310 -5.29 -16.12 10.62
CA ASP A 310 -4.93 -16.26 12.04
C ASP A 310 -6.02 -15.70 12.97
N PRO A 311 -6.73 -16.56 13.70
CA PRO A 311 -7.82 -16.15 14.59
C PRO A 311 -7.36 -15.37 15.83
N ARG A 312 -6.05 -15.26 16.09
CA ARG A 312 -5.49 -14.48 17.19
C ARG A 312 -5.48 -12.98 16.89
N ILE A 313 -5.57 -12.58 15.60
CA ILE A 313 -5.78 -11.17 15.23
C ILE A 313 -7.14 -10.72 15.72
N ARG A 314 -7.19 -9.53 16.33
CA ARG A 314 -8.41 -8.96 16.92
C ARG A 314 -8.96 -7.77 16.16
N PHE A 315 -8.11 -7.07 15.41
CA PHE A 315 -8.49 -5.91 14.61
C PHE A 315 -7.44 -5.63 13.53
N MET A 316 -7.83 -4.91 12.48
CA MET A 316 -6.91 -4.46 11.43
C MET A 316 -7.18 -3.03 11.00
N ALA A 317 -6.11 -2.27 10.69
CA ALA A 317 -6.22 -0.96 10.07
C ALA A 317 -5.32 -0.90 8.84
N LEU A 318 -5.87 -0.54 7.68
CA LEU A 318 -5.13 -0.61 6.44
C LEU A 318 -5.54 0.46 5.43
N ASN A 319 -4.65 0.73 4.49
CA ASN A 319 -4.89 1.66 3.40
C ASN A 319 -4.62 1.01 2.03
N HIS A 320 -5.41 1.41 1.04
CA HIS A 320 -5.35 1.05 -0.39
C HIS A 320 -4.82 -0.36 -0.69
N PRO A 321 -5.53 -1.45 -0.27
CA PRO A 321 -5.05 -2.82 -0.40
C PRO A 321 -4.82 -3.21 -1.85
N ALA A 322 -3.65 -3.81 -2.11
CA ALA A 322 -3.29 -4.44 -3.38
C ALA A 322 -3.79 -5.89 -3.47
N LEU A 323 -3.41 -6.61 -4.50
CA LEU A 323 -3.65 -8.05 -4.69
C LEU A 323 -5.13 -8.44 -4.68
N CYS A 324 -6.03 -7.51 -5.03
CA CYS A 324 -7.47 -7.72 -5.01
C CYS A 324 -8.01 -7.94 -6.42
N ASP A 325 -8.82 -8.98 -6.60
CA ASP A 325 -9.59 -9.25 -7.82
C ASP A 325 -8.74 -9.31 -9.09
N PHE A 326 -7.76 -10.20 -9.14
CA PHE A 326 -6.84 -10.35 -10.27
C PHE A 326 -7.56 -10.60 -11.61
N ALA A 327 -8.66 -11.37 -11.58
CA ALA A 327 -9.45 -11.67 -12.75
C ALA A 327 -10.29 -10.51 -13.28
N GLY A 328 -10.28 -9.34 -12.62
CA GLY A 328 -10.98 -8.14 -13.08
C GLY A 328 -10.67 -7.81 -14.55
N TYR A 329 -9.40 -7.85 -14.94
CA TYR A 329 -8.98 -7.57 -16.31
C TYR A 329 -9.55 -8.54 -17.36
N LEU A 330 -9.78 -9.78 -16.98
CA LEU A 330 -10.40 -10.80 -17.83
C LEU A 330 -11.92 -10.59 -17.97
N ASN A 331 -12.48 -9.75 -17.12
CA ASN A 331 -13.90 -9.38 -17.09
C ASN A 331 -14.11 -7.88 -17.44
N HIS A 332 -13.21 -7.30 -18.24
CA HIS A 332 -13.28 -5.92 -18.72
C HIS A 332 -13.42 -4.84 -17.63
N ARG A 333 -12.83 -5.09 -16.45
CA ARG A 333 -12.78 -4.13 -15.37
C ARG A 333 -11.42 -4.12 -14.69
N ALA A 334 -11.12 -3.07 -13.92
CA ALA A 334 -9.84 -2.93 -13.26
C ALA A 334 -9.62 -4.02 -12.20
N GLY A 335 -8.53 -4.79 -12.34
CA GLY A 335 -7.99 -5.68 -11.33
C GLY A 335 -6.90 -4.97 -10.51
N GLY A 336 -6.60 -5.48 -9.31
CA GLY A 336 -5.62 -4.88 -8.42
C GLY A 336 -4.17 -5.05 -8.87
N TRP A 337 -3.27 -4.24 -8.27
CA TRP A 337 -1.84 -4.46 -8.40
C TRP A 337 -1.50 -5.91 -8.00
N PRO A 338 -0.60 -6.62 -8.70
CA PRO A 338 0.36 -6.15 -9.70
C PRO A 338 -0.13 -6.19 -11.15
N HIS A 339 -1.43 -6.13 -11.41
CA HIS A 339 -2.04 -6.08 -12.74
C HIS A 339 -1.67 -7.26 -13.63
N TYR A 340 -1.72 -8.48 -13.11
CA TYR A 340 -1.23 -9.70 -13.77
C TYR A 340 -1.75 -9.89 -15.20
N PHE A 341 -3.02 -9.56 -15.44
CA PHE A 341 -3.71 -9.83 -16.70
C PHE A 341 -4.07 -8.56 -17.50
N ARG A 342 -3.50 -7.41 -17.13
CA ARG A 342 -3.83 -6.15 -17.81
C ARG A 342 -3.40 -6.10 -19.28
N GLU A 343 -2.21 -6.60 -19.57
CA GLU A 343 -1.60 -6.51 -20.91
C GLU A 343 -1.33 -7.88 -21.53
N LYS A 344 -1.61 -8.95 -20.81
CA LYS A 344 -1.28 -10.32 -21.23
C LYS A 344 -2.43 -11.26 -20.95
N GLN A 345 -2.71 -12.13 -21.89
CA GLN A 345 -3.57 -13.28 -21.63
C GLN A 345 -2.89 -14.22 -20.64
N PRO A 346 -3.66 -14.83 -19.72
CA PRO A 346 -3.12 -15.80 -18.78
C PRO A 346 -2.60 -17.04 -19.50
N LYS A 347 -1.51 -17.58 -18.99
CA LYS A 347 -1.04 -18.91 -19.38
C LYS A 347 -1.89 -19.98 -18.68
N PRO A 348 -1.90 -21.23 -19.21
CA PRO A 348 -2.60 -22.33 -18.54
C PRO A 348 -2.20 -22.46 -17.05
N GLY A 349 -3.19 -22.59 -16.18
CA GLY A 349 -3.01 -22.72 -14.74
C GLY A 349 -2.78 -21.43 -13.96
N GLU A 350 -2.46 -20.29 -14.62
CA GLU A 350 -2.18 -19.03 -13.89
C GLU A 350 -3.41 -18.49 -13.15
N VAL A 351 -4.58 -18.49 -13.76
CA VAL A 351 -5.81 -17.98 -13.11
C VAL A 351 -6.17 -18.86 -11.92
N GLU A 352 -6.10 -20.17 -12.08
CA GLU A 352 -6.39 -21.14 -11.01
C GLU A 352 -5.40 -20.99 -9.86
N ALA A 353 -4.09 -21.05 -10.12
CA ALA A 353 -3.06 -20.94 -9.08
C ALA A 353 -3.13 -19.59 -8.35
N LEU A 354 -3.29 -18.47 -9.08
CA LEU A 354 -3.38 -17.14 -8.48
C LEU A 354 -4.65 -16.92 -7.66
N SER A 355 -5.73 -17.67 -7.91
CA SER A 355 -6.96 -17.58 -7.13
C SER A 355 -6.78 -17.97 -5.66
N TYR A 356 -5.80 -18.81 -5.33
CA TYR A 356 -5.39 -19.11 -3.96
C TYR A 356 -4.74 -17.93 -3.24
N TYR A 357 -4.31 -16.91 -3.97
CA TYR A 357 -3.56 -15.75 -3.46
C TYR A 357 -4.32 -14.44 -3.61
N ASP A 358 -5.49 -14.46 -4.27
CA ASP A 358 -6.31 -13.28 -4.42
C ASP A 358 -6.97 -12.88 -3.09
N VAL A 359 -6.76 -11.64 -2.70
CA VAL A 359 -7.21 -11.09 -1.41
C VAL A 359 -8.73 -11.16 -1.25
N VAL A 360 -9.50 -11.13 -2.33
CA VAL A 360 -10.97 -11.24 -2.26
C VAL A 360 -11.44 -12.55 -1.61
N ASN A 361 -10.67 -13.64 -1.79
CA ASN A 361 -11.00 -14.93 -1.17
C ASN A 361 -10.68 -14.94 0.33
N PHE A 362 -9.64 -14.24 0.78
CA PHE A 362 -9.37 -14.04 2.21
C PHE A 362 -10.37 -13.08 2.86
N ALA A 363 -10.75 -12.02 2.15
CA ALA A 363 -11.68 -11.00 2.63
C ALA A 363 -13.02 -11.59 3.12
N LYS A 364 -13.53 -12.61 2.45
CA LYS A 364 -14.74 -13.37 2.86
C LYS A 364 -14.62 -14.03 4.23
N ARG A 365 -13.40 -14.23 4.74
CA ARG A 365 -13.07 -14.94 5.98
C ARG A 365 -12.72 -14.04 7.16
N VAL A 366 -12.66 -12.74 6.93
CA VAL A 366 -12.39 -11.75 7.98
C VAL A 366 -13.56 -11.66 8.96
N LYS A 367 -13.27 -11.82 10.27
CA LYS A 367 -14.29 -11.85 11.34
C LYS A 367 -14.10 -10.76 12.40
N VAL A 368 -13.13 -9.90 12.25
CA VAL A 368 -12.76 -8.88 13.23
C VAL A 368 -12.95 -7.47 12.66
N PRO A 369 -13.12 -6.44 13.50
CA PRO A 369 -13.32 -5.08 13.03
C PRO A 369 -12.13 -4.58 12.21
N GLY A 370 -12.45 -3.80 11.15
CA GLY A 370 -11.46 -3.24 10.25
C GLY A 370 -11.66 -1.75 9.97
N TRP A 371 -10.56 -0.99 10.01
CA TRP A 371 -10.48 0.39 9.59
C TRP A 371 -9.77 0.47 8.23
N PHE A 372 -10.40 1.16 7.26
CA PHE A 372 -9.92 1.24 5.89
C PHE A 372 -9.85 2.69 5.44
N THR A 373 -8.86 3.02 4.61
CA THR A 373 -8.78 4.31 3.93
C THR A 373 -8.14 4.21 2.56
N TRP A 374 -8.68 4.97 1.60
CA TRP A 374 -8.11 5.16 0.26
C TRP A 374 -8.76 6.36 -0.45
N GLY A 375 -8.26 6.69 -1.63
CA GLY A 375 -8.86 7.65 -2.55
C GLY A 375 -9.30 7.01 -3.85
N TYR A 376 -10.13 7.72 -4.60
CA TYR A 376 -10.66 7.23 -5.87
C TYR A 376 -9.66 7.40 -7.03
N ASN A 377 -8.69 8.30 -6.89
CA ASN A 377 -7.69 8.56 -7.94
C ASN A 377 -6.49 7.59 -7.89
N ASP A 378 -6.57 6.52 -7.15
CA ASP A 378 -5.51 5.51 -7.11
C ASP A 378 -5.43 4.74 -8.45
N VAL A 379 -4.29 4.86 -9.13
CA VAL A 379 -4.01 4.16 -10.41
C VAL A 379 -3.15 2.90 -10.22
N VAL A 380 -2.66 2.68 -9.00
CA VAL A 380 -1.86 1.51 -8.63
C VAL A 380 -2.75 0.42 -8.04
N CYS A 381 -3.56 0.79 -7.03
CA CYS A 381 -4.60 -0.07 -6.49
C CYS A 381 -5.97 0.53 -6.86
N PRO A 382 -6.53 0.20 -8.03
CA PRO A 382 -7.74 0.83 -8.51
C PRO A 382 -8.91 0.60 -7.56
N PRO A 383 -9.75 1.63 -7.28
CA PRO A 383 -10.87 1.50 -6.35
C PRO A 383 -11.84 0.37 -6.72
N THR A 384 -12.07 0.05 -7.99
CA THR A 384 -12.88 -1.11 -8.39
C THR A 384 -12.38 -2.39 -7.72
N SER A 385 -11.07 -2.65 -7.72
CA SER A 385 -10.50 -3.85 -7.12
C SER A 385 -10.54 -3.81 -5.59
N MET A 386 -10.32 -2.65 -4.98
CA MET A 386 -10.39 -2.49 -3.52
C MET A 386 -11.81 -2.74 -3.00
N TYR A 387 -12.81 -2.19 -3.67
CA TYR A 387 -14.21 -2.42 -3.32
C TYR A 387 -14.64 -3.88 -3.53
N ALA A 388 -14.09 -4.59 -4.52
CA ALA A 388 -14.34 -6.02 -4.69
C ALA A 388 -13.95 -6.82 -3.44
N ALA A 389 -12.84 -6.50 -2.80
CA ALA A 389 -12.42 -7.11 -1.53
C ALA A 389 -13.23 -6.56 -0.35
N TYR A 390 -13.37 -5.24 -0.24
CA TYR A 390 -14.05 -4.59 0.89
C TYR A 390 -15.51 -5.04 1.03
N ASN A 391 -16.26 -5.09 -0.07
CA ASN A 391 -17.70 -5.38 -0.04
C ASN A 391 -18.01 -6.81 0.44
N VAL A 392 -17.09 -7.75 0.32
CA VAL A 392 -17.29 -9.14 0.74
C VAL A 392 -16.80 -9.44 2.16
N ILE A 393 -16.19 -8.47 2.86
CA ILE A 393 -15.84 -8.61 4.27
C ILE A 393 -17.13 -8.63 5.10
N PRO A 394 -17.42 -9.70 5.85
CA PRO A 394 -18.65 -9.81 6.65
C PRO A 394 -18.58 -9.09 8.00
N ALA A 395 -17.38 -8.82 8.50
CA ALA A 395 -17.14 -8.20 9.80
C ALA A 395 -17.47 -6.71 9.83
N PRO A 396 -17.66 -6.10 11.01
CA PRO A 396 -17.76 -4.65 11.15
C PRO A 396 -16.57 -3.95 10.52
N LYS A 397 -16.84 -2.94 9.70
CA LYS A 397 -15.81 -2.23 8.96
C LYS A 397 -16.21 -0.79 8.72
N GLU A 398 -15.24 0.10 8.72
CA GLU A 398 -15.41 1.51 8.42
C GLU A 398 -14.43 1.95 7.33
N LEU A 399 -14.91 2.78 6.40
CA LEU A 399 -14.14 3.29 5.29
C LEU A 399 -14.07 4.80 5.35
N HIS A 400 -12.87 5.33 5.42
CA HIS A 400 -12.56 6.75 5.43
C HIS A 400 -11.99 7.15 4.07
N LEU A 401 -12.83 7.77 3.23
CA LEU A 401 -12.47 8.17 1.87
C LEU A 401 -11.83 9.55 1.84
N TYR A 402 -10.76 9.67 1.06
CA TYR A 402 -10.13 10.93 0.65
C TYR A 402 -10.13 10.95 -0.87
N LEU A 403 -11.24 11.43 -1.44
CA LEU A 403 -11.66 11.19 -2.83
C LEU A 403 -10.60 11.50 -3.88
N ASP A 404 -9.85 12.56 -3.70
CA ASP A 404 -8.83 13.06 -4.62
C ASP A 404 -7.45 12.38 -4.47
N SER A 405 -7.23 11.60 -3.39
CA SER A 405 -5.94 10.94 -3.21
C SER A 405 -5.74 9.79 -4.19
N GLY A 406 -4.49 9.65 -4.63
CA GLY A 406 -3.98 8.52 -5.42
C GLY A 406 -3.39 7.43 -4.52
N HIS A 407 -2.28 6.80 -4.98
CA HIS A 407 -1.56 5.77 -4.22
C HIS A 407 -0.67 6.36 -3.12
N TRP A 408 -1.25 7.18 -2.29
CA TRP A 408 -0.63 7.87 -1.16
C TRP A 408 -1.71 8.26 -0.14
N ILE A 409 -1.29 8.61 1.08
CA ILE A 409 -2.19 9.02 2.16
C ILE A 409 -1.82 10.40 2.68
N TYR A 410 -2.83 11.17 3.09
CA TYR A 410 -2.64 12.40 3.83
C TYR A 410 -2.12 12.12 5.25
N PRO A 411 -1.38 13.06 5.88
CA PRO A 411 -0.96 12.94 7.29
C PRO A 411 -2.15 12.70 8.24
N GLU A 412 -3.30 13.27 7.95
CA GLU A 412 -4.55 13.10 8.71
C GLU A 412 -5.04 11.65 8.68
N GLN A 413 -4.92 10.97 7.54
CA GLN A 413 -5.27 9.55 7.41
C GLN A 413 -4.35 8.69 8.29
N ALA A 414 -3.04 8.94 8.22
CA ALA A 414 -2.07 8.22 9.06
C ALA A 414 -2.33 8.44 10.55
N LYS A 415 -2.64 9.69 10.94
CA LYS A 415 -2.98 10.04 12.33
C LYS A 415 -4.26 9.35 12.81
N ALA A 416 -5.30 9.33 11.96
CA ALA A 416 -6.56 8.66 12.28
C ALA A 416 -6.39 7.14 12.42
N SER A 417 -5.66 6.50 11.51
CA SER A 417 -5.33 5.08 11.58
C SER A 417 -4.56 4.72 12.87
N ASN A 418 -3.53 5.50 13.20
CA ASN A 418 -2.75 5.29 14.42
C ASN A 418 -3.58 5.48 15.68
N LYS A 419 -4.49 6.46 15.71
CA LYS A 419 -5.42 6.66 16.81
C LYS A 419 -6.34 5.45 16.97
N TRP A 420 -6.94 4.99 15.88
CA TRP A 420 -7.84 3.83 15.88
C TRP A 420 -7.13 2.56 16.38
N LEU A 421 -5.90 2.31 15.93
CA LEU A 421 -5.07 1.19 16.41
C LEU A 421 -4.81 1.27 17.92
N LYS A 422 -4.44 2.45 18.45
CA LYS A 422 -4.21 2.66 19.90
C LYS A 422 -5.47 2.37 20.71
N GLU A 423 -6.62 2.88 20.28
CA GLU A 423 -7.89 2.68 20.95
C GLU A 423 -8.26 1.17 21.03
N HIS A 424 -8.01 0.41 19.96
CA HIS A 424 -8.22 -1.04 19.94
C HIS A 424 -7.16 -1.83 20.73
N CYS A 425 -6.00 -1.23 20.97
CA CYS A 425 -5.03 -1.73 21.97
C CYS A 425 -5.40 -1.37 23.42
N GLY A 426 -6.51 -0.66 23.65
CA GLY A 426 -6.92 -0.21 25.00
C GLY A 426 -6.13 1.00 25.52
N ILE A 427 -5.42 1.71 24.65
CA ILE A 427 -4.63 2.91 24.95
C ILE A 427 -5.43 4.15 24.53
N ARG A 428 -5.68 5.06 25.47
CA ARG A 428 -6.41 6.32 25.23
C ARG A 428 -5.48 7.50 24.93
#